data_28e047da19ce5ce04a6b8c2b5cc37897
#
_entry.id   28e047da19ce5ce04a6b8c2b5cc37897
#
_cell.length_a   1.000
_cell.length_b   1.000
_cell.length_c   1.000
_cell.angle_alpha   90.00
_cell.angle_beta   90.00
_cell.angle_gamma   90.00
#
_symmetry.space_group_name_H-M   'P 1'
#
loop_
_entity.id
_entity.type
_entity.pdbx_description
1 polymer ?
#
loop_
_entity_poly.entity_id
_entity_poly.type
_entity_poly.pdbx_seq_one_letter_code
_entity_poly.pdbx_strand_id
1 'polypeptide(L)'
;GVSIAQDTIRKYNNAVYFSQIIGYTGKISTEEYEILSAENENYTLNDYVGKTGIEQSMESYLQGTKGSETIYVDNLGKIIETANYVEPLAGNDIYLTIDSELQMAVYNILEQKIAGILVAKIENTKTSPEDADSKDMYIPIDDVYFALFNNNVIDTSRFSKSYASETEKAIYEAFLTKKDNVSLELREELMENATPYNRLSKEYQ
;
A
#
# COMPACT_ATOMS: atom_id res chain seq x y z
N GLY A 1 -5.84 28.85 -22.23
CA GLY A 1 -6.70 29.26 -21.13
C GLY A 1 -6.67 28.20 -20.02
N VAL A 2 -7.06 28.57 -18.83
CA VAL A 2 -7.28 27.65 -17.70
C VAL A 2 -8.78 27.53 -17.52
N SER A 3 -9.30 26.30 -17.44
CA SER A 3 -10.69 26.03 -17.11
C SER A 3 -10.73 25.32 -15.74
N ILE A 4 -11.79 25.58 -14.99
CA ILE A 4 -12.06 24.91 -13.71
C ILE A 4 -13.26 24.00 -13.95
N ALA A 5 -13.08 22.69 -13.68
CA ALA A 5 -14.15 21.71 -13.66
C ALA A 5 -14.45 21.29 -12.22
N GLN A 6 -15.71 21.09 -11.90
CA GLN A 6 -16.13 20.53 -10.63
C GLN A 6 -16.09 19.00 -10.73
N ASP A 7 -15.53 18.36 -9.71
CA ASP A 7 -15.47 16.90 -9.62
C ASP A 7 -15.86 16.48 -8.19
N THR A 8 -16.25 15.21 -8.03
CA THR A 8 -16.65 14.62 -6.74
C THR A 8 -15.64 13.56 -6.34
N ILE A 9 -15.27 13.55 -5.07
CA ILE A 9 -14.33 12.57 -4.52
C ILE A 9 -14.98 11.81 -3.36
N ARG A 10 -14.56 10.56 -3.18
CA ARG A 10 -14.90 9.78 -1.98
C ARG A 10 -14.22 10.38 -0.75
N LYS A 11 -15.00 10.53 0.32
CA LYS A 11 -14.51 10.96 1.63
C LYS A 11 -14.85 9.92 2.68
N TYR A 12 -13.84 9.37 3.33
CA TYR A 12 -14.01 8.35 4.36
C TYR A 12 -13.80 8.96 5.74
N ASN A 13 -14.80 8.87 6.60
CA ASN A 13 -14.67 9.29 7.98
C ASN A 13 -13.99 8.18 8.79
N ASN A 14 -12.96 8.54 9.56
CA ASN A 14 -12.20 7.60 10.40
C ASN A 14 -11.69 6.34 9.66
N ALA A 15 -11.21 6.51 8.43
CA ALA A 15 -10.86 5.44 7.49
C ALA A 15 -10.00 4.32 8.09
N VAL A 16 -9.03 4.66 8.96
CA VAL A 16 -8.12 3.69 9.59
C VAL A 16 -8.88 2.61 10.36
N TYR A 17 -9.94 2.99 11.07
CA TYR A 17 -10.71 2.07 11.91
C TYR A 17 -11.75 1.25 11.13
N PHE A 18 -12.11 1.70 9.93
CA PHE A 18 -13.21 1.13 9.15
C PHE A 18 -12.78 0.56 7.79
N SER A 19 -11.51 0.65 7.42
CA SER A 19 -11.01 0.23 6.10
C SER A 19 -11.44 -1.18 5.69
N GLN A 20 -11.47 -2.11 6.62
CA GLN A 20 -11.86 -3.51 6.39
C GLN A 20 -13.37 -3.67 6.09
N ILE A 21 -14.20 -2.75 6.58
CA ILE A 21 -15.65 -2.75 6.40
C ILE A 21 -16.02 -1.95 5.16
N ILE A 22 -15.48 -0.74 5.06
CA ILE A 22 -15.75 0.18 3.95
C ILE A 22 -15.18 -0.38 2.64
N GLY A 23 -13.98 -0.93 2.67
CA GLY A 23 -13.27 -1.35 1.47
C GLY A 23 -12.54 -0.20 0.79
N TYR A 24 -12.34 -0.32 -0.51
CA TYR A 24 -11.65 0.68 -1.32
C TYR A 24 -12.20 0.74 -2.74
N THR A 25 -11.94 1.85 -3.43
CA THR A 25 -12.24 2.03 -4.85
C THR A 25 -10.99 1.80 -5.69
N GLY A 26 -11.19 1.29 -6.89
CA GLY A 26 -10.12 1.08 -7.86
C GLY A 26 -10.63 1.19 -9.28
N LYS A 27 -9.72 1.25 -10.25
CA LYS A 27 -10.08 1.33 -11.65
C LYS A 27 -10.91 0.10 -12.05
N ILE A 28 -12.00 0.31 -12.79
CA ILE A 28 -12.88 -0.76 -13.27
C ILE A 28 -12.11 -1.75 -14.13
N SER A 29 -12.33 -3.06 -13.93
CA SER A 29 -11.82 -4.10 -14.81
C SER A 29 -12.78 -4.34 -15.99
N THR A 30 -12.36 -5.09 -16.99
CA THR A 30 -13.21 -5.42 -18.15
C THR A 30 -14.43 -6.24 -17.71
N GLU A 31 -14.24 -7.18 -16.81
CA GLU A 31 -15.30 -8.05 -16.29
C GLU A 31 -16.32 -7.24 -15.46
N GLU A 32 -15.85 -6.34 -14.60
CA GLU A 32 -16.73 -5.46 -13.83
C GLU A 32 -17.48 -4.49 -14.74
N TYR A 33 -16.83 -3.99 -15.79
CA TYR A 33 -17.48 -3.13 -16.75
C TYR A 33 -18.62 -3.84 -17.48
N GLU A 34 -18.44 -5.09 -17.92
CA GLU A 34 -19.49 -5.86 -18.57
C GLU A 34 -20.73 -6.02 -17.67
N ILE A 35 -20.51 -6.24 -16.38
CA ILE A 35 -21.60 -6.41 -15.40
C ILE A 35 -22.30 -5.06 -15.13
N LEU A 36 -21.52 -4.04 -14.75
CA LEU A 36 -22.05 -2.75 -14.32
C LEU A 36 -22.68 -1.96 -15.47
N SER A 37 -22.11 -2.03 -16.69
CA SER A 37 -22.65 -1.37 -17.85
C SER A 37 -23.97 -1.96 -18.35
N ALA A 38 -24.22 -3.24 -18.07
CA ALA A 38 -25.49 -3.88 -18.34
C ALA A 38 -26.65 -3.33 -17.45
N GLU A 39 -26.30 -2.86 -16.25
CA GLU A 39 -27.26 -2.26 -15.29
C GLU A 39 -27.37 -0.75 -15.49
N ASN A 40 -26.27 -0.09 -15.83
CA ASN A 40 -26.20 1.36 -16.01
C ASN A 40 -25.19 1.73 -17.11
N GLU A 41 -25.70 2.22 -18.25
CA GLU A 41 -24.91 2.61 -19.42
C GLU A 41 -23.92 3.76 -19.19
N ASN A 42 -23.99 4.44 -18.03
CA ASN A 42 -23.08 5.54 -17.69
C ASN A 42 -21.68 5.07 -17.28
N TYR A 43 -21.45 3.78 -17.04
CA TYR A 43 -20.11 3.27 -16.77
C TYR A 43 -19.21 3.30 -18.00
N THR A 44 -17.94 3.61 -17.78
CA THR A 44 -16.88 3.58 -18.78
C THR A 44 -15.63 2.86 -18.24
N LEU A 45 -14.77 2.38 -19.12
CA LEU A 45 -13.51 1.70 -18.74
C LEU A 45 -12.50 2.60 -17.98
N ASN A 46 -12.79 3.88 -17.85
CA ASN A 46 -11.95 4.82 -17.09
C ASN A 46 -12.46 5.08 -15.68
N ASP A 47 -13.60 4.53 -15.30
CA ASP A 47 -14.20 4.77 -14.01
C ASP A 47 -13.49 4.07 -12.87
N TYR A 48 -13.68 4.62 -11.69
CA TYR A 48 -13.32 4.01 -10.43
C TYR A 48 -14.59 3.47 -9.78
N VAL A 49 -14.53 2.21 -9.37
CA VAL A 49 -15.65 1.48 -8.74
C VAL A 49 -15.20 0.84 -7.44
N GLY A 50 -16.14 0.52 -6.57
CA GLY A 50 -15.87 -0.20 -5.34
C GLY A 50 -15.34 -1.61 -5.60
N LYS A 51 -14.23 -1.97 -4.96
CA LYS A 51 -13.55 -3.26 -5.13
C LYS A 51 -13.90 -4.26 -4.04
N THR A 52 -14.16 -3.78 -2.85
CA THR A 52 -14.47 -4.63 -1.69
C THR A 52 -15.39 -3.90 -0.73
N GLY A 53 -15.98 -4.65 0.22
CA GLY A 53 -16.74 -4.10 1.34
C GLY A 53 -17.98 -3.31 0.93
N ILE A 54 -18.27 -2.26 1.67
CA ILE A 54 -19.42 -1.37 1.43
C ILE A 54 -19.29 -0.65 0.08
N GLU A 55 -18.09 -0.22 -0.29
CA GLU A 55 -17.86 0.41 -1.58
C GLU A 55 -18.33 -0.47 -2.74
N GLN A 56 -18.03 -1.77 -2.72
CA GLN A 56 -18.47 -2.71 -3.75
C GLN A 56 -19.97 -3.01 -3.67
N SER A 57 -20.48 -3.30 -2.47
CA SER A 57 -21.87 -3.73 -2.29
C SER A 57 -22.89 -2.62 -2.50
N MET A 58 -22.47 -1.35 -2.34
CA MET A 58 -23.30 -0.17 -2.47
C MET A 58 -22.86 0.75 -3.61
N GLU A 59 -22.09 0.21 -4.58
CA GLU A 59 -21.57 0.97 -5.72
C GLU A 59 -22.67 1.76 -6.44
N SER A 60 -23.81 1.15 -6.72
CA SER A 60 -24.93 1.79 -7.43
C SER A 60 -25.53 3.01 -6.69
N TYR A 61 -25.41 3.04 -5.35
CA TYR A 61 -25.85 4.18 -4.53
C TYR A 61 -24.79 5.27 -4.40
N LEU A 62 -23.52 4.87 -4.42
CA LEU A 62 -22.38 5.75 -4.19
C LEU A 62 -21.88 6.44 -5.47
N GLN A 63 -22.13 5.87 -6.65
CA GLN A 63 -21.53 6.30 -7.91
C GLN A 63 -21.95 7.70 -8.37
N GLY A 64 -23.16 8.13 -8.10
CA GLY A 64 -23.66 9.40 -8.64
C GLY A 64 -23.92 9.36 -10.14
N THR A 65 -24.11 10.52 -10.73
CA THR A 65 -24.37 10.67 -12.17
C THR A 65 -23.35 11.62 -12.79
N LYS A 66 -22.74 11.19 -13.89
CA LYS A 66 -21.76 12.01 -14.62
C LYS A 66 -22.40 13.21 -15.25
N GLY A 67 -21.71 14.33 -15.21
CA GLY A 67 -22.02 15.47 -16.06
C GLY A 67 -21.58 15.22 -17.49
N SER A 68 -22.16 15.93 -18.43
CA SER A 68 -21.77 15.90 -19.83
C SER A 68 -21.85 17.28 -20.46
N GLU A 69 -21.01 17.50 -21.45
CA GLU A 69 -20.94 18.75 -22.21
C GLU A 69 -20.61 18.44 -23.67
N THR A 70 -21.32 19.07 -24.58
CA THR A 70 -21.03 18.97 -26.02
C THR A 70 -20.18 20.14 -26.43
N ILE A 71 -18.95 19.89 -26.89
CA ILE A 71 -18.02 20.91 -27.32
C ILE A 71 -17.86 20.84 -28.86
N TYR A 72 -18.14 21.91 -29.53
CA TYR A 72 -17.87 22.06 -30.96
C TYR A 72 -16.51 22.73 -31.15
N VAL A 73 -15.65 22.12 -31.95
CA VAL A 73 -14.27 22.59 -32.19
C VAL A 73 -14.04 22.83 -33.68
N ASP A 74 -13.15 23.77 -33.99
CA ASP A 74 -12.67 23.97 -35.38
C ASP A 74 -11.64 22.89 -35.77
N ASN A 75 -11.14 22.97 -37.00
CA ASN A 75 -10.13 22.04 -37.52
C ASN A 75 -8.77 22.12 -36.82
N LEU A 76 -8.57 23.10 -35.96
CA LEU A 76 -7.36 23.28 -35.13
C LEU A 76 -7.59 22.89 -33.68
N GLY A 77 -8.77 22.37 -33.33
CA GLY A 77 -9.11 21.97 -31.95
C GLY A 77 -9.52 23.14 -31.04
N LYS A 78 -9.77 24.34 -31.60
CA LYS A 78 -10.24 25.49 -30.83
C LYS A 78 -11.74 25.38 -30.62
N ILE A 79 -12.19 25.57 -29.39
CA ILE A 79 -13.62 25.57 -29.02
C ILE A 79 -14.32 26.74 -29.68
N ILE A 80 -15.36 26.45 -30.50
CA ILE A 80 -16.23 27.40 -31.16
C ILE A 80 -17.47 27.65 -30.30
N GLU A 81 -18.06 26.56 -29.82
CA GLU A 81 -19.31 26.59 -29.05
C GLU A 81 -19.36 25.45 -28.06
N THR A 82 -20.03 25.69 -26.95
CA THR A 82 -20.34 24.69 -25.93
C THR A 82 -21.85 24.61 -25.78
N ALA A 83 -22.41 23.41 -25.82
CA ALA A 83 -23.86 23.18 -25.72
C ALA A 83 -24.17 21.97 -24.84
N ASN A 84 -25.44 21.83 -24.46
CA ASN A 84 -25.97 20.66 -23.72
C ASN A 84 -25.20 20.33 -22.43
N TYR A 85 -24.85 21.35 -21.66
CA TYR A 85 -24.21 21.16 -20.37
C TYR A 85 -25.18 20.49 -19.40
N VAL A 86 -24.76 19.35 -18.82
CA VAL A 86 -25.44 18.63 -17.74
C VAL A 86 -24.50 18.60 -16.55
N GLU A 87 -24.95 19.11 -15.43
CA GLU A 87 -24.15 19.15 -14.21
C GLU A 87 -23.98 17.74 -13.59
N PRO A 88 -22.77 17.37 -13.14
CA PRO A 88 -22.57 16.11 -12.43
C PRO A 88 -23.29 16.13 -11.08
N LEU A 89 -23.91 15.01 -10.73
CA LEU A 89 -24.55 14.82 -9.42
C LEU A 89 -23.75 13.82 -8.59
N ALA A 90 -23.40 14.23 -7.36
CA ALA A 90 -22.75 13.34 -6.40
C ALA A 90 -23.67 12.17 -6.05
N GLY A 91 -23.07 11.01 -5.74
CA GLY A 91 -23.79 9.86 -5.20
C GLY A 91 -24.31 10.12 -3.78
N ASN A 92 -25.02 9.15 -3.26
CA ASN A 92 -25.62 9.24 -1.94
C ASN A 92 -24.61 8.95 -0.82
N ASP A 93 -24.85 9.51 0.35
CA ASP A 93 -24.17 9.13 1.58
C ASP A 93 -24.73 7.82 2.12
N ILE A 94 -23.87 6.99 2.71
CA ILE A 94 -24.28 5.76 3.38
C ILE A 94 -24.03 5.88 4.88
N TYR A 95 -25.06 5.59 5.66
CA TYR A 95 -25.00 5.56 7.11
C TYR A 95 -25.03 4.12 7.60
N LEU A 96 -24.01 3.74 8.37
CA LEU A 96 -23.90 2.41 8.95
C LEU A 96 -24.47 2.40 10.37
N THR A 97 -25.00 1.27 10.80
CA THR A 97 -25.50 1.06 12.17
C THR A 97 -24.40 0.72 13.17
N ILE A 98 -23.14 0.84 12.77
CA ILE A 98 -21.98 0.53 13.60
C ILE A 98 -21.72 1.72 14.53
N ASP A 99 -21.55 1.43 15.83
CA ASP A 99 -21.07 2.41 16.80
C ASP A 99 -19.61 2.73 16.54
N SER A 100 -19.34 3.96 16.11
CA SER A 100 -18.00 4.39 15.71
C SER A 100 -17.03 4.48 16.90
N GLU A 101 -17.48 4.86 18.08
CA GLU A 101 -16.63 4.97 19.26
C GLU A 101 -16.23 3.58 19.76
N LEU A 102 -17.19 2.65 19.77
CA LEU A 102 -16.93 1.26 20.12
C LEU A 102 -15.95 0.62 19.14
N GLN A 103 -16.13 0.83 17.83
CA GLN A 103 -15.21 0.31 16.80
C GLN A 103 -13.78 0.84 16.99
N MET A 104 -13.62 2.14 17.21
CA MET A 104 -12.32 2.75 17.48
C MET A 104 -11.68 2.21 18.77
N ALA A 105 -12.45 2.03 19.83
CA ALA A 105 -11.98 1.49 21.09
C ALA A 105 -11.49 0.03 20.92
N VAL A 106 -12.28 -0.81 20.23
CA VAL A 106 -11.92 -2.20 19.95
C VAL A 106 -10.66 -2.29 19.10
N TYR A 107 -10.56 -1.48 18.03
CA TYR A 107 -9.38 -1.42 17.19
C TYR A 107 -8.11 -1.11 18.01
N ASN A 108 -8.15 -0.07 18.83
CA ASN A 108 -7.02 0.35 19.66
C ASN A 108 -6.64 -0.73 20.70
N ILE A 109 -7.62 -1.40 21.30
CA ILE A 109 -7.37 -2.50 22.25
C ILE A 109 -6.69 -3.67 21.52
N LEU A 110 -7.19 -4.05 20.34
CA LEU A 110 -6.60 -5.14 19.55
C LEU A 110 -5.17 -4.80 19.12
N GLU A 111 -4.93 -3.58 18.62
CA GLU A 111 -3.60 -3.13 18.24
C GLU A 111 -2.61 -3.21 19.41
N GLN A 112 -2.99 -2.67 20.58
CA GLN A 112 -2.15 -2.73 21.77
C GLN A 112 -1.90 -4.17 22.23
N LYS A 113 -2.90 -5.05 22.21
CA LYS A 113 -2.76 -6.44 22.62
C LYS A 113 -1.87 -7.22 21.66
N ILE A 114 -2.07 -7.06 20.36
CA ILE A 114 -1.24 -7.72 19.34
C ILE A 114 0.21 -7.22 19.44
N ALA A 115 0.43 -5.92 19.53
CA ALA A 115 1.76 -5.35 19.69
C ALA A 115 2.44 -5.88 20.97
N GLY A 116 1.72 -5.94 22.08
CA GLY A 116 2.24 -6.49 23.34
C GLY A 116 2.62 -7.97 23.23
N ILE A 117 1.83 -8.79 22.54
CA ILE A 117 2.14 -10.21 22.31
C ILE A 117 3.38 -10.34 21.41
N LEU A 118 3.46 -9.58 20.33
CA LEU A 118 4.61 -9.63 19.41
C LEU A 118 5.90 -9.22 20.11
N VAL A 119 5.89 -8.11 20.85
CA VAL A 119 7.05 -7.65 21.62
C VAL A 119 7.52 -8.69 22.63
N ALA A 120 6.58 -9.35 23.32
CA ALA A 120 6.90 -10.40 24.30
C ALA A 120 7.49 -11.68 23.67
N LYS A 121 7.35 -11.83 22.35
CA LYS A 121 7.87 -12.99 21.59
C LYS A 121 9.15 -12.68 20.81
N ILE A 122 9.63 -11.43 20.83
CA ILE A 122 10.91 -11.06 20.22
C ILE A 122 12.04 -11.59 21.10
N GLU A 123 12.92 -12.37 20.50
CA GLU A 123 14.12 -12.89 21.12
C GLU A 123 15.39 -12.41 20.41
N ASN A 124 16.45 -12.18 21.19
CA ASN A 124 17.74 -11.75 20.64
C ASN A 124 18.50 -12.93 20.02
N THR A 125 17.89 -13.54 19.03
CA THR A 125 18.45 -14.62 18.22
C THR A 125 18.40 -14.23 16.75
N LYS A 126 19.29 -14.82 15.94
CA LYS A 126 19.33 -14.58 14.47
C LYS A 126 18.29 -15.42 13.71
N THR A 127 18.00 -16.60 14.23
CA THR A 127 17.08 -17.57 13.61
C THR A 127 16.22 -18.20 14.68
N SER A 128 15.06 -18.70 14.31
CA SER A 128 14.25 -19.52 15.19
C SER A 128 14.99 -20.81 15.54
N PRO A 129 14.85 -21.33 16.77
CA PRO A 129 15.41 -22.62 17.14
C PRO A 129 14.89 -23.73 16.22
N GLU A 130 15.76 -24.64 15.78
CA GLU A 130 15.38 -25.77 14.91
C GLU A 130 14.35 -26.71 15.56
N ASP A 131 14.36 -26.79 16.90
CA ASP A 131 13.47 -27.62 17.71
C ASP A 131 12.25 -26.86 18.26
N ALA A 132 11.97 -25.62 17.78
CA ALA A 132 10.82 -24.86 18.23
C ALA A 132 9.52 -25.61 17.90
N ASP A 133 8.74 -25.97 18.92
CA ASP A 133 7.39 -26.52 18.67
C ASP A 133 6.56 -25.46 17.91
N SER A 134 5.78 -25.89 16.95
CA SER A 134 4.89 -25.03 16.16
C SER A 134 3.89 -24.21 17.02
N LYS A 135 3.80 -24.55 18.31
CA LYS A 135 3.00 -23.81 19.31
C LYS A 135 3.77 -22.66 19.95
N ASP A 136 5.10 -22.69 19.89
CA ASP A 136 5.94 -21.65 20.47
C ASP A 136 6.32 -20.66 19.35
N MET A 137 5.69 -19.50 19.39
CA MET A 137 6.00 -18.41 18.45
C MET A 137 7.24 -17.68 18.96
N TYR A 138 8.33 -17.79 18.22
CA TYR A 138 9.55 -17.01 18.42
C TYR A 138 9.71 -16.03 17.26
N ILE A 139 10.08 -14.80 17.56
CA ILE A 139 10.37 -13.78 16.55
C ILE A 139 11.85 -13.39 16.72
N PRO A 140 12.74 -13.86 15.84
CA PRO A 140 14.14 -13.44 15.86
C PRO A 140 14.25 -11.92 15.72
N ILE A 141 15.17 -11.31 16.46
CA ILE A 141 15.37 -9.85 16.37
C ILE A 141 15.77 -9.40 14.96
N ASP A 142 16.48 -10.25 14.24
CA ASP A 142 16.88 -9.96 12.85
C ASP A 142 15.66 -9.84 11.93
N ASP A 143 14.61 -10.66 12.11
CA ASP A 143 13.37 -10.58 11.35
C ASP A 143 12.65 -9.24 11.60
N VAL A 144 12.70 -8.74 12.84
CA VAL A 144 12.15 -7.41 13.18
C VAL A 144 12.90 -6.31 12.45
N TYR A 145 14.24 -6.34 12.46
CA TYR A 145 15.04 -5.36 11.73
C TYR A 145 14.78 -5.42 10.22
N PHE A 146 14.75 -6.62 9.63
CA PHE A 146 14.43 -6.78 8.22
C PHE A 146 13.04 -6.24 7.88
N ALA A 147 12.04 -6.50 8.72
CA ALA A 147 10.70 -5.95 8.54
C ALA A 147 10.70 -4.42 8.58
N LEU A 148 11.44 -3.80 9.52
CA LEU A 148 11.56 -2.34 9.65
C LEU A 148 12.25 -1.71 8.42
N PHE A 149 13.28 -2.35 7.88
CA PHE A 149 13.96 -1.89 6.68
C PHE A 149 13.09 -2.07 5.42
N ASN A 150 12.50 -3.24 5.23
CA ASN A 150 11.71 -3.56 4.04
C ASN A 150 10.42 -2.72 3.94
N ASN A 151 9.85 -2.32 5.06
CA ASN A 151 8.69 -1.44 5.11
C ASN A 151 9.03 0.06 5.17
N ASN A 152 10.31 0.42 4.98
CA ASN A 152 10.81 1.80 5.02
C ASN A 152 10.48 2.55 6.33
N VAL A 153 10.31 1.83 7.44
CA VAL A 153 10.17 2.43 8.78
C VAL A 153 11.50 3.03 9.22
N ILE A 154 12.61 2.35 8.89
CA ILE A 154 13.97 2.84 9.05
C ILE A 154 14.47 3.34 7.69
N ASP A 155 14.65 4.65 7.56
CA ASP A 155 15.21 5.26 6.35
C ASP A 155 16.74 5.16 6.35
N THR A 156 17.26 4.12 5.70
CA THR A 156 18.69 3.87 5.58
C THR A 156 19.43 4.93 4.74
N SER A 157 18.72 5.71 3.91
CA SER A 157 19.33 6.76 3.10
C SER A 157 19.93 7.89 3.95
N ARG A 158 19.46 8.03 5.19
CA ARG A 158 19.97 9.01 6.15
C ARG A 158 21.34 8.66 6.71
N PHE A 159 21.70 7.37 6.78
CA PHE A 159 22.89 6.88 7.46
C PHE A 159 24.18 7.42 6.88
N SER A 160 24.19 7.74 5.57
CA SER A 160 25.33 8.34 4.86
C SER A 160 25.39 9.88 4.96
N LYS A 161 24.44 10.54 5.61
CA LYS A 161 24.34 11.99 5.61
C LYS A 161 25.14 12.62 6.76
N SER A 162 25.53 13.88 6.58
CA SER A 162 26.27 14.63 7.59
C SER A 162 25.52 14.81 8.91
N TYR A 163 24.18 14.88 8.83
CA TYR A 163 23.29 15.02 9.99
C TYR A 163 22.87 13.70 10.63
N ALA A 164 23.39 12.56 10.15
CA ALA A 164 23.13 11.26 10.76
C ALA A 164 23.68 11.21 12.20
N SER A 165 23.01 10.49 13.08
CA SER A 165 23.48 10.25 14.44
C SER A 165 24.79 9.44 14.43
N GLU A 166 25.53 9.45 15.53
CA GLU A 166 26.75 8.65 15.65
C GLU A 166 26.48 7.14 15.49
N THR A 167 25.35 6.66 15.98
CA THR A 167 24.92 5.26 15.81
C THR A 167 24.64 4.93 14.34
N GLU A 168 23.89 5.80 13.63
CA GLU A 168 23.61 5.62 12.20
C GLU A 168 24.90 5.59 11.36
N LYS A 169 25.84 6.49 11.64
CA LYS A 169 27.16 6.51 10.98
C LYS A 169 27.96 5.25 11.26
N ALA A 170 28.01 4.81 12.51
CA ALA A 170 28.74 3.60 12.89
C ALA A 170 28.15 2.34 12.19
N ILE A 171 26.83 2.24 12.11
CA ILE A 171 26.13 1.16 11.37
C ILE A 171 26.50 1.23 9.88
N TYR A 172 26.51 2.43 9.29
CA TYR A 172 26.83 2.61 7.88
C TYR A 172 28.28 2.22 7.57
N GLU A 173 29.25 2.58 8.40
CA GLU A 173 30.64 2.19 8.26
C GLU A 173 30.84 0.66 8.40
N ALA A 174 30.16 0.05 9.38
CA ALA A 174 30.17 -1.40 9.54
C ALA A 174 29.56 -2.11 8.32
N PHE A 175 28.48 -1.58 7.76
CA PHE A 175 27.86 -2.08 6.54
C PHE A 175 28.81 -2.00 5.35
N LEU A 176 29.47 -0.86 5.13
CA LEU A 176 30.43 -0.71 4.03
C LEU A 176 31.58 -1.70 4.14
N THR A 177 32.15 -1.85 5.34
CA THR A 177 33.21 -2.81 5.61
C THR A 177 32.77 -4.25 5.30
N LYS A 178 31.59 -4.64 5.78
CA LYS A 178 31.05 -5.99 5.52
C LYS A 178 30.76 -6.21 4.04
N LYS A 179 30.17 -5.21 3.37
CA LYS A 179 29.88 -5.24 1.93
C LYS A 179 31.14 -5.45 1.10
N ASP A 180 32.21 -4.71 1.41
CA ASP A 180 33.47 -4.84 0.69
C ASP A 180 34.11 -6.22 0.90
N ASN A 181 34.11 -6.73 2.12
CA ASN A 181 34.61 -8.07 2.43
C ASN A 181 33.81 -9.16 1.69
N VAL A 182 32.48 -9.14 1.77
CA VAL A 182 31.62 -10.09 1.07
C VAL A 182 31.81 -10.01 -0.45
N SER A 183 31.99 -8.80 -0.99
CA SER A 183 32.21 -8.61 -2.43
C SER A 183 33.56 -9.19 -2.88
N LEU A 184 34.59 -9.08 -2.05
CA LEU A 184 35.91 -9.66 -2.33
C LEU A 184 35.86 -11.19 -2.27
N GLU A 185 35.30 -11.75 -1.20
CA GLU A 185 35.15 -13.19 -1.00
C GLU A 185 34.29 -13.83 -2.10
N LEU A 186 33.15 -13.18 -2.44
CA LEU A 186 32.30 -13.67 -3.52
C LEU A 186 32.98 -13.64 -4.87
N ARG A 187 33.80 -12.61 -5.14
CA ARG A 187 34.59 -12.52 -6.35
C ARG A 187 35.63 -13.64 -6.41
N GLU A 188 36.32 -13.91 -5.31
CA GLU A 188 37.28 -15.02 -5.20
C GLU A 188 36.59 -16.36 -5.47
N GLU A 189 35.48 -16.64 -4.83
CA GLU A 189 34.73 -17.88 -5.00
C GLU A 189 34.17 -18.08 -6.41
N LEU A 190 33.72 -17.03 -7.07
CA LEU A 190 33.15 -17.13 -8.43
C LEU A 190 34.18 -17.07 -9.54
N MET A 191 35.24 -16.27 -9.38
CA MET A 191 36.21 -16.00 -10.46
C MET A 191 37.45 -16.83 -10.35
N GLU A 192 37.93 -17.11 -9.14
CA GLU A 192 39.18 -17.84 -8.90
C GLU A 192 38.89 -19.31 -8.57
N ASN A 193 38.00 -19.59 -7.62
CA ASN A 193 37.68 -20.96 -7.23
C ASN A 193 36.63 -21.61 -8.16
N ALA A 194 35.92 -20.82 -8.96
CA ALA A 194 34.80 -21.24 -9.80
C ALA A 194 33.76 -22.12 -9.05
N THR A 195 33.50 -21.77 -7.80
CA THR A 195 32.59 -22.54 -6.92
C THR A 195 31.16 -22.51 -7.50
N PRO A 196 30.55 -23.67 -7.77
CA PRO A 196 29.15 -23.72 -8.22
C PRO A 196 28.21 -23.09 -7.21
N TYR A 197 27.14 -22.39 -7.68
CA TYR A 197 26.18 -21.69 -6.85
C TYR A 197 25.63 -22.54 -5.69
N ASN A 198 25.30 -23.81 -5.95
CA ASN A 198 24.78 -24.74 -4.94
C ASN A 198 25.78 -25.22 -3.90
N ARG A 199 27.05 -24.84 -4.03
CA ARG A 199 28.12 -25.11 -3.06
C ARG A 199 28.59 -23.86 -2.33
N LEU A 200 28.14 -22.69 -2.73
CA LEU A 200 28.36 -21.47 -1.96
C LEU A 200 27.71 -21.57 -0.58
N SER A 201 28.26 -20.84 0.38
CA SER A 201 27.60 -20.70 1.67
C SER A 201 26.25 -20.00 1.51
N LYS A 202 25.33 -20.20 2.46
CA LYS A 202 24.02 -19.52 2.44
C LYS A 202 24.15 -18.00 2.46
N GLU A 203 25.26 -17.47 2.98
CA GLU A 203 25.54 -16.03 3.00
C GLU A 203 25.82 -15.48 1.59
N TYR A 204 26.37 -16.31 0.68
CA TYR A 204 26.71 -15.90 -0.68
C TYR A 204 25.67 -16.32 -1.74
N GLN A 205 24.75 -17.20 -1.43
CA GLN A 205 23.59 -17.53 -2.26
C GLN A 205 22.52 -16.45 -2.21
#